data_58247df1dcc72b4451e752fb7e9e6677
#
_entry.id   58247df1dcc72b4451e752fb7e9e6677
#
_cell.length_a   1.000
_cell.length_b   1.000
_cell.length_c   1.000
_cell.angle_alpha   90.00
_cell.angle_beta   90.00
_cell.angle_gamma   90.00
#
_symmetry.space_group_name_H-M   'P 1'
#
loop_
_entity.id
_entity.type
_entity.pdbx_description
1 polymer ?
#
loop_
_entity_poly.entity_id
_entity_poly.type
_entity_poly.pdbx_seq_one_letter_code
_entity_poly.pdbx_strand_id
1 'polypeptide(L)'
;MTPAAPLTITAKPKLSPRKDTLVISAHGATIDVTSRTVTITYSPLLAALQSTHGAAEGGASTSTRLSIGDITDIDTRHPTAVDLGWARLGGVNHTIRFAPNQENELDTLLAMIDSARNGELPDEPAAFIPGLDFVAIDVETANDDWGSICQIGVVRYTNGQAGASDSWLCTPPPGLERFDALNIGIHGITPDDVADAPAFGDVLGDVVAAVGDLPVVAHNAQFDMTAFSRACAAAGQPVPRWTFGCSLALARAAKLGISNHRLPTVAAHFGVELAKHHDALSDARACGDIIVGLASAGVSGGSGTSSDEGFAGFFWASGFTLGELTPDKVLPVLRADARGLNIAAQRKRLFPGTVVDAAAEVPEEKPRRRQKPAWEKAATPSVIPETNTKADPEGALYGHNVTLTGDFEPYDKSMLWSSIAERGGVIGKNVTKKTTLLVCGPWHTVTSKQKRAEELIEKGQDITLWTADQLYRELGLDEEPPF
;
A
#
# COMPACT_ATOMS: atom_id res chain seq x y z
N MET A 1 7.02 -78.16 -6.98
CA MET A 1 7.13 -76.85 -7.59
C MET A 1 5.98 -76.02 -7.09
N THR A 2 6.20 -75.26 -6.06
CA THR A 2 5.21 -74.36 -5.44
C THR A 2 5.40 -72.94 -6.02
N PRO A 3 4.34 -72.24 -6.46
CA PRO A 3 4.51 -70.90 -7.00
C PRO A 3 4.72 -69.86 -5.90
N ALA A 4 5.62 -68.94 -6.16
CA ALA A 4 5.96 -67.83 -5.27
C ALA A 4 4.78 -66.83 -5.13
N ALA A 5 4.55 -66.37 -3.91
CA ALA A 5 3.60 -65.33 -3.57
C ALA A 5 3.98 -63.94 -4.10
N PRO A 6 3.05 -63.07 -4.48
CA PRO A 6 3.34 -61.74 -4.95
C PRO A 6 3.74 -60.80 -3.81
N LEU A 7 4.79 -60.02 -4.09
CA LEU A 7 5.27 -58.90 -3.22
C LEU A 7 4.20 -57.86 -3.01
N THR A 8 3.77 -57.72 -1.77
CA THR A 8 2.85 -56.67 -1.29
C THR A 8 3.62 -55.33 -1.27
N ILE A 9 3.19 -54.39 -2.10
CA ILE A 9 3.68 -53.01 -2.08
C ILE A 9 3.17 -52.39 -0.78
N THR A 10 4.08 -52.14 0.15
CA THR A 10 3.77 -51.42 1.40
C THR A 10 3.37 -49.97 1.08
N ALA A 11 2.18 -49.61 1.56
CA ALA A 11 1.64 -48.26 1.47
C ALA A 11 2.62 -47.23 2.04
N LYS A 12 2.79 -46.11 1.31
CA LYS A 12 3.49 -44.93 1.79
C LYS A 12 2.96 -44.51 3.17
N PRO A 13 3.80 -44.14 4.14
CA PRO A 13 3.32 -43.69 5.43
C PRO A 13 2.52 -42.41 5.26
N LYS A 14 1.27 -42.40 5.77
CA LYS A 14 0.49 -41.17 5.96
C LYS A 14 1.25 -40.29 6.96
N LEU A 15 1.81 -39.18 6.47
CA LEU A 15 2.29 -38.12 7.32
C LEU A 15 1.11 -37.58 8.15
N SER A 16 1.15 -37.76 9.46
CA SER A 16 0.25 -37.07 10.39
C SER A 16 0.60 -35.59 10.43
N PRO A 17 -0.37 -34.68 10.63
CA PRO A 17 -0.10 -33.25 10.64
C PRO A 17 0.67 -32.90 11.91
N ARG A 18 1.99 -32.85 11.84
CA ARG A 18 2.84 -32.23 12.85
C ARG A 18 3.06 -30.75 12.48
N LYS A 19 2.88 -29.91 13.46
CA LYS A 19 3.16 -28.46 13.51
C LYS A 19 4.67 -28.14 13.43
N ASP A 20 5.39 -28.63 12.45
CA ASP A 20 6.81 -28.26 12.26
C ASP A 20 6.95 -27.78 10.85
N THR A 21 7.02 -26.46 10.67
CA THR A 21 7.44 -25.82 9.44
C THR A 21 8.81 -26.39 9.07
N LEU A 22 8.94 -26.97 7.87
CA LEU A 22 10.21 -27.55 7.43
C LEU A 22 11.14 -26.40 7.04
N VAL A 23 12.04 -26.03 7.95
CA VAL A 23 13.05 -25.00 7.72
C VAL A 23 14.23 -25.63 6.99
N ILE A 24 14.57 -25.14 5.82
CA ILE A 24 15.69 -25.60 4.98
C ILE A 24 16.93 -24.79 5.34
N SER A 25 18.03 -25.45 5.66
CA SER A 25 19.31 -24.78 5.91
C SER A 25 20.03 -24.50 4.59
N ALA A 26 20.54 -23.27 4.44
CA ALA A 26 21.36 -22.85 3.31
C ALA A 26 22.67 -22.21 3.79
N HIS A 27 23.59 -21.88 2.90
CA HIS A 27 24.87 -21.27 3.27
C HIS A 27 24.67 -19.87 3.86
N GLY A 28 24.72 -19.78 5.17
CA GLY A 28 24.53 -18.52 5.93
C GLY A 28 23.09 -18.02 5.99
N ALA A 29 22.10 -18.87 5.69
CA ALA A 29 20.69 -18.53 5.75
C ALA A 29 19.83 -19.75 6.11
N THR A 30 18.60 -19.49 6.53
CA THR A 30 17.54 -20.48 6.60
C THR A 30 16.42 -20.10 5.65
N ILE A 31 15.74 -21.08 5.06
CA ILE A 31 14.69 -20.88 4.07
C ILE A 31 13.42 -21.55 4.57
N ASP A 32 12.34 -20.82 4.53
CA ASP A 32 10.99 -21.31 4.75
C ASP A 32 10.18 -21.16 3.44
N VAL A 33 9.49 -22.22 3.02
CA VAL A 33 8.67 -22.24 1.81
C VAL A 33 7.24 -22.55 2.19
N THR A 34 6.34 -21.67 1.81
CA THR A 34 4.91 -21.81 2.02
C THR A 34 4.17 -21.98 0.69
N SER A 35 2.86 -22.08 0.71
CA SER A 35 2.05 -22.14 -0.52
C SER A 35 2.22 -20.89 -1.42
N ARG A 36 2.65 -19.76 -0.85
CA ARG A 36 2.69 -18.46 -1.55
C ARG A 36 4.06 -17.81 -1.59
N THR A 37 4.94 -18.10 -0.63
CA THR A 37 6.19 -17.36 -0.47
C THR A 37 7.40 -18.24 -0.17
N VAL A 38 8.58 -17.75 -0.58
CA VAL A 38 9.89 -18.22 -0.12
C VAL A 38 10.49 -17.14 0.77
N THR A 39 10.66 -17.43 2.05
CA THR A 39 11.27 -16.53 3.03
C THR A 39 12.69 -16.97 3.34
N ILE A 40 13.67 -16.11 3.09
CA ILE A 40 15.10 -16.36 3.33
C ILE A 40 15.51 -15.50 4.53
N THR A 41 15.88 -16.13 5.63
CA THR A 41 16.37 -15.44 6.84
C THR A 41 17.89 -15.60 6.90
N TYR A 42 18.62 -14.49 6.83
CA TYR A 42 20.08 -14.49 6.84
C TYR A 42 20.65 -14.61 8.25
N SER A 43 21.77 -15.32 8.39
CA SER A 43 22.52 -15.28 9.64
C SER A 43 23.02 -13.85 9.92
N PRO A 44 23.21 -13.48 11.20
CA PRO A 44 23.69 -12.15 11.56
C PRO A 44 24.99 -11.76 10.85
N LEU A 45 25.87 -12.73 10.63
CA LEU A 45 27.14 -12.53 9.93
C LEU A 45 26.91 -12.20 8.44
N LEU A 46 26.06 -12.96 7.74
CA LEU A 46 25.79 -12.72 6.33
C LEU A 46 25.01 -11.42 6.12
N ALA A 47 24.04 -11.11 6.99
CA ALA A 47 23.32 -9.84 6.96
C ALA A 47 24.30 -8.65 7.14
N ALA A 48 25.25 -8.73 8.05
CA ALA A 48 26.27 -7.70 8.26
C ALA A 48 27.22 -7.55 7.04
N LEU A 49 27.59 -8.64 6.39
CA LEU A 49 28.47 -8.61 5.20
C LEU A 49 27.76 -8.01 3.97
N GLN A 50 26.46 -8.25 3.82
CA GLN A 50 25.66 -7.67 2.72
C GLN A 50 25.49 -6.16 2.88
N SER A 51 25.42 -5.63 4.12
CA SER A 51 25.32 -4.20 4.39
C SER A 51 26.59 -3.40 4.07
N THR A 52 27.77 -4.06 3.97
CA THR A 52 29.05 -3.41 3.65
C THR A 52 29.30 -3.26 2.14
N HIS A 53 28.50 -3.88 1.27
CA HIS A 53 28.71 -3.90 -0.19
C HIS A 53 27.61 -3.14 -0.97
N GLY A 54 27.22 -1.94 -0.52
CA GLY A 54 26.48 -1.03 -1.39
C GLY A 54 25.06 -0.64 -0.94
N ALA A 55 24.82 -0.51 0.36
CA ALA A 55 23.61 0.12 0.84
C ALA A 55 23.93 1.49 1.44
N ALA A 56 23.51 2.55 0.73
CA ALA A 56 23.30 3.84 1.35
C ALA A 56 22.24 3.67 2.47
N GLU A 57 22.60 4.05 3.70
CA GLU A 57 21.76 4.37 4.86
C GLU A 57 20.39 3.65 5.02
N GLY A 58 20.39 2.32 5.00
CA GLY A 58 19.24 1.51 5.39
C GLY A 58 19.74 0.27 6.11
N GLY A 59 19.30 0.03 7.34
CA GLY A 59 19.73 -1.11 8.14
C GLY A 59 19.65 -2.43 7.37
N ALA A 60 20.62 -3.33 7.60
CA ALA A 60 20.68 -4.62 6.94
C ALA A 60 19.36 -5.38 7.11
N SER A 61 18.71 -5.73 6.01
CA SER A 61 17.53 -6.61 6.06
C SER A 61 17.99 -7.99 6.54
N THR A 62 17.42 -8.46 7.62
CA THR A 62 17.72 -9.80 8.16
C THR A 62 16.99 -10.91 7.42
N SER A 63 16.04 -10.56 6.55
CA SER A 63 15.28 -11.53 5.74
C SER A 63 14.86 -10.96 4.38
N THR A 64 14.67 -11.84 3.41
CA THR A 64 14.08 -11.55 2.10
C THR A 64 12.89 -12.47 1.90
N ARG A 65 11.73 -11.90 1.51
CA ARG A 65 10.52 -12.66 1.15
C ARG A 65 10.28 -12.52 -0.35
N LEU A 66 10.06 -13.61 -1.02
CA LEU A 66 9.83 -13.71 -2.46
C LEU A 66 8.50 -14.41 -2.71
N SER A 67 7.68 -13.89 -3.63
CA SER A 67 6.43 -14.55 -4.02
C SER A 67 6.72 -15.76 -4.92
N ILE A 68 6.04 -16.88 -4.68
CA ILE A 68 6.14 -18.08 -5.55
C ILE A 68 5.68 -17.75 -6.97
N GLY A 69 4.65 -16.90 -7.12
CA GLY A 69 4.12 -16.50 -8.43
C GLY A 69 5.09 -15.69 -9.28
N ASP A 70 6.03 -14.97 -8.64
CA ASP A 70 7.03 -14.15 -9.34
C ASP A 70 8.27 -14.93 -9.75
N ILE A 71 8.43 -16.19 -9.31
CA ILE A 71 9.54 -17.05 -9.69
C ILE A 71 9.21 -17.71 -11.03
N THR A 72 9.83 -17.27 -12.13
CA THR A 72 9.54 -17.76 -13.49
C THR A 72 10.25 -19.07 -13.79
N ASP A 73 11.53 -19.16 -13.44
CA ASP A 73 12.41 -20.29 -13.70
C ASP A 73 13.39 -20.48 -12.54
N ILE A 74 14.01 -21.65 -12.45
CA ILE A 74 15.03 -21.93 -11.45
C ILE A 74 16.22 -22.58 -12.16
N ASP A 75 17.36 -21.89 -12.17
CA ASP A 75 18.63 -22.42 -12.61
C ASP A 75 19.45 -22.89 -11.41
N THR A 76 20.08 -24.05 -11.47
CA THR A 76 20.73 -24.67 -10.31
C THR A 76 22.13 -25.21 -10.63
N ARG A 77 22.96 -25.17 -9.60
CA ARG A 77 24.20 -25.96 -9.53
C ARG A 77 24.21 -26.70 -8.20
N HIS A 78 24.24 -28.03 -8.25
CA HIS A 78 24.33 -28.85 -7.05
C HIS A 78 25.65 -28.66 -6.33
N PRO A 79 25.67 -28.58 -4.99
CA PRO A 79 26.88 -28.58 -4.20
C PRO A 79 27.53 -29.97 -4.28
N THR A 80 28.84 -29.99 -4.14
CA THR A 80 29.61 -31.24 -4.00
C THR A 80 30.16 -31.38 -2.58
N ALA A 81 30.99 -32.38 -2.34
CA ALA A 81 31.64 -32.50 -1.03
C ALA A 81 32.61 -31.34 -0.72
N VAL A 82 33.04 -30.57 -1.72
CA VAL A 82 34.03 -29.49 -1.57
C VAL A 82 33.57 -28.14 -2.18
N ASP A 83 32.63 -28.15 -3.14
CA ASP A 83 32.16 -26.96 -3.83
C ASP A 83 30.78 -26.49 -3.34
N LEU A 84 30.57 -25.18 -3.39
CA LEU A 84 29.26 -24.56 -3.13
C LEU A 84 28.30 -24.86 -4.28
N GLY A 85 27.04 -25.12 -3.94
CA GLY A 85 25.92 -25.11 -4.86
C GLY A 85 25.14 -23.78 -4.81
N TRP A 86 24.19 -23.66 -5.73
CA TRP A 86 23.26 -22.51 -5.73
C TRP A 86 21.95 -22.82 -6.49
N ALA A 87 20.91 -22.11 -6.11
CA ALA A 87 19.67 -21.98 -6.87
C ALA A 87 19.47 -20.50 -7.21
N ARG A 88 19.35 -20.17 -8.50
CA ARG A 88 19.01 -18.84 -8.99
C ARG A 88 17.54 -18.82 -9.37
N LEU A 89 16.78 -17.98 -8.70
CA LEU A 89 15.35 -17.81 -8.90
C LEU A 89 15.15 -16.70 -9.94
N GLY A 90 14.74 -17.07 -11.16
CA GLY A 90 14.39 -16.14 -12.23
C GLY A 90 13.12 -15.38 -11.92
N GLY A 91 12.86 -14.26 -12.60
CA GLY A 91 11.78 -13.34 -12.29
C GLY A 91 12.04 -12.43 -11.10
N VAL A 92 12.49 -12.99 -9.98
CA VAL A 92 12.84 -12.25 -8.74
C VAL A 92 14.34 -11.92 -8.63
N ASN A 93 15.17 -12.40 -9.59
CA ASN A 93 16.61 -12.16 -9.67
C ASN A 93 17.36 -12.41 -8.34
N HIS A 94 17.03 -13.50 -7.66
CA HIS A 94 17.62 -13.86 -6.36
C HIS A 94 18.42 -15.16 -6.46
N THR A 95 19.56 -15.25 -5.73
CA THR A 95 20.41 -16.46 -5.72
C THR A 95 20.62 -16.93 -4.28
N ILE A 96 20.18 -18.15 -4.03
CA ILE A 96 20.39 -18.88 -2.76
C ILE A 96 21.61 -19.77 -2.92
N ARG A 97 22.54 -19.73 -1.96
CA ARG A 97 23.75 -20.55 -1.95
C ARG A 97 23.65 -21.69 -0.96
N PHE A 98 24.20 -22.82 -1.31
CA PHE A 98 24.27 -24.02 -0.48
C PHE A 98 25.73 -24.37 -0.19
N ALA A 99 26.01 -24.73 1.06
CA ALA A 99 27.34 -25.17 1.46
C ALA A 99 27.67 -26.55 0.88
N PRO A 100 28.94 -26.99 0.87
CA PRO A 100 29.29 -28.37 0.55
C PRO A 100 28.46 -29.36 1.36
N ASN A 101 28.05 -30.46 0.73
CA ASN A 101 27.18 -31.50 1.27
C ASN A 101 25.71 -31.09 1.61
N GLN A 102 25.25 -29.92 1.13
CA GLN A 102 23.85 -29.51 1.25
C GLN A 102 23.02 -29.82 -0.03
N GLU A 103 23.28 -30.96 -0.67
CA GLU A 103 22.55 -31.40 -1.86
C GLU A 103 21.07 -31.71 -1.54
N ASN A 104 20.80 -32.38 -0.41
CA ASN A 104 19.46 -32.70 0.03
C ASN A 104 18.63 -31.45 0.34
N GLU A 105 19.25 -30.41 0.88
CA GLU A 105 18.60 -29.14 1.19
C GLU A 105 18.23 -28.39 -0.09
N LEU A 106 19.09 -28.42 -1.11
CA LEU A 106 18.76 -27.86 -2.42
C LEU A 106 17.59 -28.62 -3.07
N ASP A 107 17.64 -29.95 -3.09
CA ASP A 107 16.56 -30.78 -3.63
C ASP A 107 15.23 -30.55 -2.88
N THR A 108 15.32 -30.41 -1.56
CA THR A 108 14.15 -30.09 -0.72
C THR A 108 13.56 -28.73 -1.10
N LEU A 109 14.40 -27.70 -1.31
CA LEU A 109 13.94 -26.39 -1.75
C LEU A 109 13.20 -26.47 -3.09
N LEU A 110 13.79 -27.17 -4.06
CA LEU A 110 13.20 -27.32 -5.39
C LEU A 110 11.84 -28.05 -5.33
N ALA A 111 11.78 -29.15 -4.57
CA ALA A 111 10.56 -29.92 -4.40
C ALA A 111 9.45 -29.09 -3.70
N MET A 112 9.81 -28.29 -2.71
CA MET A 112 8.84 -27.43 -2.01
C MET A 112 8.32 -26.29 -2.89
N ILE A 113 9.19 -25.65 -3.68
CA ILE A 113 8.74 -24.62 -4.64
C ILE A 113 7.83 -25.24 -5.71
N ASP A 114 8.14 -26.43 -6.19
CA ASP A 114 7.30 -27.14 -7.15
C ASP A 114 5.94 -27.54 -6.55
N SER A 115 5.92 -28.08 -5.33
CA SER A 115 4.70 -28.38 -4.60
C SER A 115 3.86 -27.13 -4.31
N ALA A 116 4.51 -25.98 -4.02
CA ALA A 116 3.81 -24.71 -3.84
C ALA A 116 3.13 -24.25 -5.15
N ARG A 117 3.84 -24.33 -6.27
CA ARG A 117 3.31 -23.99 -7.60
C ARG A 117 2.15 -24.88 -8.02
N ASN A 118 2.17 -26.13 -7.63
CA ASN A 118 1.12 -27.11 -7.93
C ASN A 118 -0.06 -27.05 -6.95
N GLY A 119 -0.02 -26.17 -5.95
CA GLY A 119 -1.05 -26.09 -4.90
C GLY A 119 -1.07 -27.29 -3.95
N GLU A 120 0.02 -28.04 -3.84
CA GLU A 120 0.13 -29.24 -3.01
C GLU A 120 0.51 -28.92 -1.56
N LEU A 121 1.07 -27.73 -1.32
CA LEU A 121 1.33 -27.25 0.03
C LEU A 121 0.02 -26.78 0.69
N PRO A 122 -0.17 -27.05 1.98
CA PRO A 122 -1.33 -26.53 2.69
C PRO A 122 -1.27 -25.01 2.65
N ASP A 123 -2.45 -24.39 2.51
CA ASP A 123 -2.55 -22.95 2.65
C ASP A 123 -1.89 -22.51 3.95
N GLU A 124 -1.12 -21.41 3.90
CA GLU A 124 -0.62 -20.81 5.13
C GLU A 124 -1.78 -20.61 6.08
N PRO A 125 -1.72 -21.10 7.33
CA PRO A 125 -2.71 -20.71 8.30
C PRO A 125 -2.67 -19.19 8.37
N ALA A 126 -3.81 -18.54 8.12
CA ALA A 126 -3.92 -17.09 8.19
C ALA A 126 -3.26 -16.64 9.51
N ALA A 127 -2.36 -15.67 9.44
CA ALA A 127 -1.58 -15.24 10.60
C ALA A 127 -2.53 -14.90 11.75
N PHE A 128 -2.43 -15.61 12.86
CA PHE A 128 -3.21 -15.29 14.05
C PHE A 128 -2.47 -14.21 14.84
N ILE A 129 -2.99 -12.99 14.82
CA ILE A 129 -2.42 -11.84 15.50
C ILE A 129 -3.43 -11.36 16.55
N PRO A 130 -3.27 -11.74 17.82
CA PRO A 130 -4.24 -11.44 18.85
C PRO A 130 -4.55 -9.95 18.95
N GLY A 131 -5.84 -9.61 18.97
CA GLY A 131 -6.33 -8.22 19.08
C GLY A 131 -6.21 -7.40 17.80
N LEU A 132 -5.73 -7.94 16.68
CA LEU A 132 -5.75 -7.27 15.38
C LEU A 132 -7.14 -7.42 14.73
N ASP A 133 -8.11 -6.69 15.30
CA ASP A 133 -9.51 -6.69 14.89
C ASP A 133 -9.82 -5.38 14.17
N PHE A 134 -10.32 -5.47 12.93
CA PHE A 134 -10.64 -4.32 12.08
C PHE A 134 -11.58 -4.72 10.94
N VAL A 135 -12.07 -3.73 10.20
CA VAL A 135 -12.81 -3.92 8.96
C VAL A 135 -12.05 -3.28 7.81
N ALA A 136 -11.68 -4.05 6.81
CA ALA A 136 -11.17 -3.51 5.56
C ALA A 136 -12.34 -3.06 4.68
N ILE A 137 -12.21 -1.88 4.07
CA ILE A 137 -13.22 -1.30 3.20
C ILE A 137 -12.56 -0.72 1.95
N ASP A 138 -13.31 -0.74 0.86
CA ASP A 138 -12.97 -0.07 -0.39
C ASP A 138 -14.26 0.39 -1.08
N VAL A 139 -14.17 1.44 -1.91
CA VAL A 139 -15.31 1.97 -2.66
C VAL A 139 -14.95 2.26 -4.11
N GLU A 140 -15.89 1.98 -5.01
CA GLU A 140 -15.83 2.44 -6.39
C GLU A 140 -16.74 3.64 -6.60
N THR A 141 -16.30 4.60 -7.41
CA THR A 141 -17.02 5.86 -7.68
C THR A 141 -17.40 5.99 -9.15
N ALA A 142 -18.60 6.46 -9.41
CA ALA A 142 -19.16 6.57 -10.75
C ALA A 142 -18.49 7.68 -11.60
N ASN A 143 -17.96 8.73 -10.97
CA ASN A 143 -17.40 9.90 -11.64
C ASN A 143 -16.32 10.60 -10.80
N ASP A 144 -15.88 11.77 -11.25
CA ASP A 144 -14.84 12.59 -10.62
C ASP A 144 -15.23 13.21 -9.26
N ASP A 145 -16.53 13.24 -8.89
CA ASP A 145 -16.92 13.53 -7.51
C ASP A 145 -16.80 12.26 -6.66
N TRP A 146 -15.92 12.29 -5.68
CA TRP A 146 -15.67 11.15 -4.79
C TRP A 146 -16.90 10.66 -4.05
N GLY A 147 -17.94 11.51 -3.90
CA GLY A 147 -19.21 11.13 -3.29
C GLY A 147 -20.09 10.24 -4.16
N SER A 148 -19.73 10.02 -5.43
CA SER A 148 -20.51 9.20 -6.38
C SER A 148 -20.34 7.70 -6.18
N ILE A 149 -20.38 7.22 -4.94
CA ILE A 149 -20.18 5.81 -4.60
C ILE A 149 -21.21 4.95 -5.34
N CYS A 150 -20.72 3.94 -6.10
CA CYS A 150 -21.54 2.97 -6.84
C CYS A 150 -21.30 1.51 -6.40
N GLN A 151 -20.19 1.22 -5.72
CA GLN A 151 -19.94 -0.07 -5.07
C GLN A 151 -19.21 0.15 -3.75
N ILE A 152 -19.49 -0.72 -2.77
CA ILE A 152 -18.82 -0.75 -1.47
C ILE A 152 -18.46 -2.20 -1.18
N GLY A 153 -17.21 -2.47 -0.79
CA GLY A 153 -16.74 -3.77 -0.35
C GLY A 153 -16.26 -3.71 1.09
N VAL A 154 -16.62 -4.70 1.89
CA VAL A 154 -16.21 -4.80 3.31
C VAL A 154 -15.74 -6.21 3.63
N VAL A 155 -14.64 -6.32 4.37
CA VAL A 155 -14.16 -7.60 4.90
C VAL A 155 -13.79 -7.42 6.37
N ARG A 156 -14.40 -8.21 7.23
CA ARG A 156 -14.12 -8.20 8.68
C ARG A 156 -12.93 -9.09 9.02
N TYR A 157 -12.01 -8.56 9.80
CA TYR A 157 -10.86 -9.28 10.33
C TYR A 157 -10.98 -9.41 11.84
N THR A 158 -10.71 -10.63 12.35
CA THR A 158 -10.67 -10.92 13.79
C THR A 158 -9.34 -11.62 14.08
N ASN A 159 -8.56 -11.07 14.99
CA ASN A 159 -7.19 -11.56 15.29
C ASN A 159 -6.32 -11.70 14.02
N GLY A 160 -6.47 -10.79 13.06
CA GLY A 160 -5.77 -10.83 11.77
C GLY A 160 -6.32 -11.84 10.78
N GLN A 161 -7.38 -12.57 11.12
CA GLN A 161 -8.01 -13.55 10.22
C GLN A 161 -9.25 -12.97 9.55
N ALA A 162 -9.32 -13.07 8.23
CA ALA A 162 -10.48 -12.64 7.49
C ALA A 162 -11.68 -13.54 7.77
N GLY A 163 -12.84 -12.92 8.00
CA GLY A 163 -14.10 -13.54 8.30
C GLY A 163 -15.21 -13.11 7.35
N ALA A 164 -16.31 -12.62 7.90
CA ALA A 164 -17.45 -12.15 7.12
C ALA A 164 -17.05 -11.05 6.12
N SER A 165 -17.63 -11.11 4.94
CA SER A 165 -17.42 -10.15 3.87
C SER A 165 -18.71 -9.89 3.13
N ASP A 166 -18.94 -8.64 2.76
CA ASP A 166 -20.13 -8.20 2.06
C ASP A 166 -19.76 -7.18 0.96
N SER A 167 -20.55 -7.12 -0.10
CA SER A 167 -20.42 -6.14 -1.16
C SER A 167 -21.80 -5.62 -1.57
N TRP A 168 -21.90 -4.32 -1.77
CA TRP A 168 -23.12 -3.65 -2.21
C TRP A 168 -22.85 -2.84 -3.48
N LEU A 169 -23.57 -3.17 -4.56
CA LEU A 169 -23.80 -2.23 -5.64
C LEU A 169 -24.89 -1.26 -5.20
N CYS A 170 -24.73 0.00 -5.52
CA CYS A 170 -25.75 1.01 -5.22
C CYS A 170 -25.83 2.07 -6.32
N THR A 171 -27.02 2.64 -6.47
CA THR A 171 -27.17 3.88 -7.23
C THR A 171 -26.48 5.01 -6.48
N PRO A 172 -25.59 5.80 -7.13
CA PRO A 172 -24.94 6.94 -6.46
C PRO A 172 -25.93 7.93 -5.89
N PRO A 173 -25.50 8.73 -4.87
CA PRO A 173 -26.36 9.72 -4.24
C PRO A 173 -26.98 10.72 -5.22
N PRO A 174 -28.13 11.34 -4.88
CA PRO A 174 -28.81 12.34 -5.71
C PRO A 174 -27.87 13.47 -6.16
N GLY A 175 -27.85 13.74 -7.46
CA GLY A 175 -26.98 14.73 -8.10
C GLY A 175 -25.59 14.23 -8.48
N LEU A 176 -25.24 12.98 -8.14
CA LEU A 176 -23.96 12.34 -8.42
C LEU A 176 -24.10 11.08 -9.29
N GLU A 177 -25.27 10.87 -9.91
CA GLU A 177 -25.64 9.64 -10.63
C GLU A 177 -24.97 9.49 -12.00
N ARG A 178 -24.27 10.53 -12.48
CA ARG A 178 -23.51 10.48 -13.73
C ARG A 178 -22.38 9.45 -13.64
N PHE A 179 -22.21 8.68 -14.69
CA PHE A 179 -21.06 7.77 -14.84
C PHE A 179 -20.09 8.31 -15.88
N ASP A 180 -18.82 8.38 -15.52
CA ASP A 180 -17.75 8.78 -16.44
C ASP A 180 -17.12 7.57 -17.11
N ALA A 181 -16.84 7.70 -18.40
CA ALA A 181 -16.21 6.63 -19.17
C ALA A 181 -14.85 6.18 -18.58
N LEU A 182 -14.12 7.10 -17.93
CA LEU A 182 -12.87 6.79 -17.25
C LEU A 182 -13.10 5.83 -16.07
N ASN A 183 -14.05 6.14 -15.21
CA ASN A 183 -14.38 5.32 -14.03
C ASN A 183 -14.92 3.95 -14.46
N ILE A 184 -15.83 3.92 -15.46
CA ILE A 184 -16.31 2.66 -16.06
C ILE A 184 -15.13 1.84 -16.61
N GLY A 185 -14.17 2.48 -17.27
CA GLY A 185 -12.98 1.81 -17.81
C GLY A 185 -12.08 1.19 -16.73
N ILE A 186 -12.14 1.72 -15.48
CA ILE A 186 -11.36 1.23 -14.33
C ILE A 186 -12.05 0.03 -13.68
N HIS A 187 -13.28 0.19 -13.19
CA HIS A 187 -13.98 -0.84 -12.38
C HIS A 187 -15.01 -1.65 -13.17
N GLY A 188 -15.36 -1.22 -14.39
CA GLY A 188 -16.29 -1.93 -15.28
C GLY A 188 -17.77 -1.78 -14.91
N ILE A 189 -18.13 -1.06 -13.83
CA ILE A 189 -19.52 -0.86 -13.42
C ILE A 189 -20.15 0.22 -14.29
N THR A 190 -21.27 -0.12 -14.92
CA THR A 190 -22.02 0.76 -15.80
C THR A 190 -23.31 1.27 -15.13
N PRO A 191 -23.98 2.32 -15.68
CA PRO A 191 -25.29 2.72 -15.19
C PRO A 191 -26.33 1.59 -15.20
N ASP A 192 -26.23 0.67 -16.16
CA ASP A 192 -27.16 -0.46 -16.28
C ASP A 192 -26.95 -1.47 -15.13
N ASP A 193 -25.72 -1.64 -14.64
CA ASP A 193 -25.42 -2.57 -13.53
C ASP A 193 -26.02 -2.08 -12.20
N VAL A 194 -26.25 -0.78 -12.04
CA VAL A 194 -26.82 -0.20 -10.82
C VAL A 194 -28.26 0.28 -10.99
N ALA A 195 -28.87 0.09 -12.18
CA ALA A 195 -30.20 0.62 -12.46
C ALA A 195 -31.28 0.08 -11.51
N ASP A 196 -31.17 -1.18 -11.12
CA ASP A 196 -32.08 -1.85 -10.20
C ASP A 196 -31.47 -2.00 -8.78
N ALA A 197 -30.28 -1.42 -8.55
CA ALA A 197 -29.62 -1.45 -7.23
C ALA A 197 -30.30 -0.46 -6.26
N PRO A 198 -30.26 -0.74 -4.95
CA PRO A 198 -30.73 0.21 -3.94
C PRO A 198 -29.94 1.50 -3.98
N ALA A 199 -30.52 2.61 -3.53
CA ALA A 199 -29.80 3.86 -3.41
C ALA A 199 -28.69 3.75 -2.34
N PHE A 200 -27.62 4.55 -2.47
CA PHE A 200 -26.54 4.61 -1.46
C PHE A 200 -27.08 4.79 -0.04
N GLY A 201 -28.09 5.67 0.14
CA GLY A 201 -28.68 5.91 1.44
C GLY A 201 -29.38 4.69 2.06
N ASP A 202 -29.86 3.77 1.24
CA ASP A 202 -30.55 2.56 1.69
C ASP A 202 -29.56 1.49 2.14
N VAL A 203 -28.38 1.37 1.48
CA VAL A 203 -27.34 0.41 1.86
C VAL A 203 -26.44 0.89 3.00
N LEU A 204 -26.39 2.19 3.27
CA LEU A 204 -25.51 2.76 4.28
C LEU A 204 -25.71 2.13 5.67
N GLY A 205 -26.97 1.84 6.04
CA GLY A 205 -27.30 1.20 7.30
C GLY A 205 -26.65 -0.19 7.46
N ASP A 206 -26.67 -0.99 6.39
CA ASP A 206 -26.07 -2.32 6.37
C ASP A 206 -24.54 -2.25 6.41
N VAL A 207 -23.94 -1.29 5.70
CA VAL A 207 -22.50 -1.04 5.74
C VAL A 207 -22.07 -0.66 7.16
N VAL A 208 -22.78 0.26 7.82
CA VAL A 208 -22.51 0.68 9.20
C VAL A 208 -22.65 -0.50 10.16
N ALA A 209 -23.64 -1.36 9.97
CA ALA A 209 -23.83 -2.57 10.77
C ALA A 209 -22.71 -3.61 10.55
N ALA A 210 -22.22 -3.77 9.30
CA ALA A 210 -21.12 -4.65 8.98
C ALA A 210 -19.79 -4.17 9.59
N VAL A 211 -19.56 -2.85 9.65
CA VAL A 211 -18.40 -2.27 10.33
C VAL A 211 -18.54 -2.39 11.85
N GLY A 212 -19.72 -2.10 12.42
CA GLY A 212 -19.93 -2.08 13.86
C GLY A 212 -19.01 -1.09 14.57
N ASP A 213 -18.44 -1.51 15.71
CA ASP A 213 -17.54 -0.66 16.53
C ASP A 213 -16.06 -0.83 16.19
N LEU A 214 -15.73 -1.59 15.14
CA LEU A 214 -14.35 -1.82 14.77
C LEU A 214 -13.74 -0.64 14.01
N PRO A 215 -12.43 -0.42 14.15
CA PRO A 215 -11.71 0.51 13.28
C PRO A 215 -11.73 0.00 11.84
N VAL A 216 -11.73 0.94 10.91
CA VAL A 216 -11.74 0.68 9.47
C VAL A 216 -10.32 0.79 8.90
N VAL A 217 -10.01 0.09 7.82
CA VAL A 217 -8.80 0.31 7.04
C VAL A 217 -9.10 0.32 5.56
N ALA A 218 -8.44 1.20 4.81
CA ALA A 218 -8.48 1.23 3.36
C ALA A 218 -7.09 1.48 2.77
N HIS A 219 -6.92 1.21 1.47
CA HIS A 219 -5.68 1.53 0.77
C HIS A 219 -5.80 2.93 0.15
N ASN A 220 -5.12 3.92 0.74
CA ASN A 220 -5.36 5.35 0.55
C ASN A 220 -6.65 5.85 1.23
N ALA A 221 -6.86 5.43 2.45
CA ALA A 221 -8.09 5.60 3.24
C ALA A 221 -8.68 7.02 3.29
N GLN A 222 -7.88 8.07 3.02
CA GLN A 222 -8.38 9.43 2.92
C GLN A 222 -9.40 9.59 1.79
N PHE A 223 -9.20 8.85 0.67
CA PHE A 223 -10.14 8.81 -0.44
C PHE A 223 -11.48 8.21 0.01
N ASP A 224 -11.47 6.98 0.51
CA ASP A 224 -12.69 6.25 0.90
C ASP A 224 -13.49 7.00 1.96
N MET A 225 -12.81 7.50 2.98
CA MET A 225 -13.48 8.25 4.07
C MET A 225 -14.05 9.59 3.58
N THR A 226 -13.40 10.24 2.62
CA THR A 226 -13.94 11.46 2.01
C THR A 226 -15.11 11.12 1.09
N ALA A 227 -15.04 10.00 0.37
CA ALA A 227 -16.14 9.50 -0.45
C ALA A 227 -17.39 9.26 0.40
N PHE A 228 -17.27 8.55 1.52
CA PHE A 228 -18.39 8.37 2.46
C PHE A 228 -18.93 9.69 3.02
N SER A 229 -18.05 10.61 3.42
CA SER A 229 -18.47 11.92 3.93
C SER A 229 -19.31 12.68 2.90
N ARG A 230 -18.87 12.73 1.64
CA ARG A 230 -19.56 13.41 0.55
C ARG A 230 -20.86 12.70 0.15
N ALA A 231 -20.79 11.36 0.02
CA ALA A 231 -21.96 10.56 -0.34
C ALA A 231 -23.08 10.71 0.71
N CYS A 232 -22.74 10.66 2.00
CA CYS A 232 -23.70 10.91 3.08
C CYS A 232 -24.31 12.32 3.00
N ALA A 233 -23.48 13.32 2.75
CA ALA A 233 -23.97 14.70 2.61
C ALA A 233 -24.92 14.85 1.42
N ALA A 234 -24.61 14.28 0.27
CA ALA A 234 -25.45 14.31 -0.92
C ALA A 234 -26.75 13.51 -0.75
N ALA A 235 -26.71 12.38 -0.03
CA ALA A 235 -27.87 11.55 0.28
C ALA A 235 -28.70 12.07 1.48
N GLY A 236 -28.26 13.14 2.15
CA GLY A 236 -28.93 13.64 3.36
C GLY A 236 -28.87 12.64 4.53
N GLN A 237 -27.88 11.76 4.56
CA GLN A 237 -27.68 10.73 5.57
C GLN A 237 -26.66 11.16 6.63
N PRO A 238 -26.76 10.66 7.87
CA PRO A 238 -25.76 10.92 8.89
C PRO A 238 -24.42 10.27 8.52
N VAL A 239 -23.34 11.04 8.64
CA VAL A 239 -21.98 10.51 8.43
C VAL A 239 -21.62 9.60 9.61
N PRO A 240 -21.15 8.35 9.36
CA PRO A 240 -20.73 7.45 10.42
C PRO A 240 -19.49 7.99 11.16
N ARG A 241 -19.31 7.52 12.40
CA ARG A 241 -18.15 7.88 13.23
C ARG A 241 -17.17 6.69 13.26
N TRP A 242 -16.17 6.74 12.40
CA TRP A 242 -15.16 5.69 12.32
C TRP A 242 -13.77 6.22 12.64
N THR A 243 -12.98 5.44 13.37
CA THR A 243 -11.52 5.57 13.35
C THR A 243 -10.98 4.72 12.23
N PHE A 244 -9.95 5.19 11.54
CA PHE A 244 -9.44 4.44 10.40
C PHE A 244 -7.91 4.44 10.28
N GLY A 245 -7.39 3.35 9.72
CA GLY A 245 -6.01 3.19 9.31
C GLY A 245 -5.84 3.34 7.80
N CYS A 246 -4.58 3.46 7.35
CA CYS A 246 -4.24 3.53 5.93
C CYS A 246 -3.10 2.56 5.62
N SER A 247 -3.39 1.50 4.86
CA SER A 247 -2.38 0.49 4.49
C SER A 247 -1.29 1.08 3.60
N LEU A 248 -1.63 2.04 2.73
CA LEU A 248 -0.67 2.77 1.90
C LEU A 248 0.34 3.56 2.75
N ALA A 249 -0.10 4.24 3.80
CA ALA A 249 0.78 5.00 4.69
C ALA A 249 1.77 4.07 5.41
N LEU A 250 1.30 2.91 5.88
CA LEU A 250 2.15 1.89 6.52
C LEU A 250 3.13 1.27 5.52
N ALA A 251 2.67 0.88 4.32
CA ALA A 251 3.51 0.27 3.30
C ALA A 251 4.66 1.21 2.87
N ARG A 252 4.39 2.51 2.71
CA ARG A 252 5.41 3.52 2.42
C ARG A 252 6.43 3.66 3.56
N ALA A 253 5.98 3.58 4.81
CA ALA A 253 6.86 3.67 5.97
C ALA A 253 7.72 2.41 6.15
N ALA A 254 7.22 1.25 5.76
CA ALA A 254 7.88 -0.04 5.87
C ALA A 254 9.11 -0.19 4.96
N LYS A 255 9.31 0.71 3.98
CA LYS A 255 10.45 0.68 3.03
C LYS A 255 10.61 -0.69 2.36
N LEU A 256 9.55 -1.21 1.79
CA LEU A 256 9.46 -2.58 1.27
C LEU A 256 10.39 -2.91 0.10
N GLY A 257 11.07 -1.91 -0.48
CA GLY A 257 11.98 -2.11 -1.62
C GLY A 257 11.28 -2.40 -2.95
N ILE A 258 9.99 -2.06 -3.05
CA ILE A 258 9.13 -2.22 -4.23
C ILE A 258 9.13 -0.97 -5.12
N SER A 259 8.75 -1.13 -6.38
CA SER A 259 8.79 -0.06 -7.38
C SER A 259 7.79 1.07 -7.12
N ASN A 260 6.63 0.75 -6.56
CA ASN A 260 5.59 1.69 -6.17
C ASN A 260 4.75 1.09 -5.03
N HIS A 261 3.82 1.87 -4.46
CA HIS A 261 2.98 1.43 -3.35
C HIS A 261 1.50 1.35 -3.74
N ARG A 262 1.19 1.09 -5.02
CA ARG A 262 -0.18 0.79 -5.45
C ARG A 262 -0.63 -0.55 -4.86
N LEU A 263 -1.93 -0.72 -4.69
CA LEU A 263 -2.51 -1.91 -4.07
C LEU A 263 -2.00 -3.22 -4.68
N PRO A 264 -1.98 -3.41 -6.02
CA PRO A 264 -1.46 -4.65 -6.61
C PRO A 264 0.01 -4.92 -6.30
N THR A 265 0.85 -3.88 -6.33
CA THR A 265 2.30 -4.03 -6.06
C THR A 265 2.57 -4.40 -4.61
N VAL A 266 1.84 -3.78 -3.67
CA VAL A 266 1.98 -4.11 -2.24
C VAL A 266 1.38 -5.48 -1.95
N ALA A 267 0.24 -5.84 -2.56
CA ALA A 267 -0.38 -7.15 -2.46
C ALA A 267 0.58 -8.25 -2.92
N ALA A 268 1.17 -8.10 -4.11
CA ALA A 268 2.15 -9.04 -4.65
C ALA A 268 3.36 -9.21 -3.71
N HIS A 269 3.87 -8.12 -3.11
CA HIS A 269 4.99 -8.18 -2.15
C HIS A 269 4.69 -9.07 -0.95
N PHE A 270 3.44 -9.07 -0.47
CA PHE A 270 3.02 -9.93 0.64
C PHE A 270 2.45 -11.28 0.20
N GLY A 271 2.48 -11.62 -1.10
CA GLY A 271 1.88 -12.83 -1.63
C GLY A 271 0.35 -12.85 -1.50
N VAL A 272 -0.26 -11.68 -1.46
CA VAL A 272 -1.73 -11.53 -1.40
C VAL A 272 -2.30 -11.65 -2.80
N GLU A 273 -3.25 -12.56 -2.96
CA GLU A 273 -3.97 -12.73 -4.22
C GLU A 273 -4.94 -11.57 -4.44
N LEU A 274 -4.84 -10.91 -5.58
CA LEU A 274 -5.76 -9.88 -6.03
C LEU A 274 -6.47 -10.41 -7.28
N ALA A 275 -7.55 -11.17 -7.06
CA ALA A 275 -8.23 -11.91 -8.12
C ALA A 275 -8.88 -10.99 -9.17
N LYS A 276 -9.38 -9.83 -8.73
CA LYS A 276 -10.01 -8.84 -9.61
C LYS A 276 -9.75 -7.45 -9.04
N HIS A 277 -8.76 -6.77 -9.59
CA HIS A 277 -8.48 -5.37 -9.24
C HIS A 277 -9.62 -4.45 -9.71
N HIS A 278 -9.93 -3.43 -8.93
CA HIS A 278 -11.08 -2.54 -9.12
C HIS A 278 -12.44 -3.24 -8.98
N ASP A 279 -12.51 -4.19 -8.08
CA ASP A 279 -13.72 -4.70 -7.49
C ASP A 279 -13.63 -4.42 -5.98
N ALA A 280 -14.53 -3.61 -5.45
CA ALA A 280 -14.41 -3.08 -4.10
C ALA A 280 -14.23 -4.17 -3.03
N LEU A 281 -14.85 -5.35 -3.18
CA LEU A 281 -14.67 -6.45 -2.23
C LEU A 281 -13.27 -7.08 -2.35
N SER A 282 -12.79 -7.28 -3.57
CA SER A 282 -11.45 -7.81 -3.83
C SER A 282 -10.36 -6.89 -3.30
N ASP A 283 -10.52 -5.58 -3.51
CA ASP A 283 -9.56 -4.56 -3.09
C ASP A 283 -9.58 -4.36 -1.57
N ALA A 284 -10.77 -4.36 -0.94
CA ALA A 284 -10.90 -4.40 0.52
C ALA A 284 -10.21 -5.63 1.13
N ARG A 285 -10.38 -6.81 0.52
CA ARG A 285 -9.72 -8.03 0.96
C ARG A 285 -8.20 -7.91 0.87
N ALA A 286 -7.68 -7.48 -0.27
CA ALA A 286 -6.25 -7.28 -0.47
C ALA A 286 -5.67 -6.25 0.52
N CYS A 287 -6.40 -5.15 0.77
CA CYS A 287 -6.02 -4.15 1.76
C CYS A 287 -5.89 -4.75 3.17
N GLY A 288 -6.86 -5.56 3.59
CA GLY A 288 -6.85 -6.21 4.90
C GLY A 288 -5.71 -7.23 5.03
N ASP A 289 -5.49 -8.05 4.01
CA ASP A 289 -4.41 -9.04 3.98
C ASP A 289 -3.02 -8.35 3.97
N ILE A 290 -2.87 -7.17 3.35
CA ILE A 290 -1.67 -6.32 3.45
C ILE A 290 -1.43 -5.87 4.90
N ILE A 291 -2.45 -5.45 5.63
CA ILE A 291 -2.33 -5.07 7.05
C ILE A 291 -1.82 -6.27 7.87
N VAL A 292 -2.37 -7.45 7.65
CA VAL A 292 -1.92 -8.70 8.29
C VAL A 292 -0.46 -9.01 7.94
N GLY A 293 -0.09 -8.84 6.65
CA GLY A 293 1.28 -9.00 6.18
C GLY A 293 2.26 -8.04 6.84
N LEU A 294 1.91 -6.75 6.93
CA LEU A 294 2.71 -5.72 7.59
C LEU A 294 2.88 -6.01 9.09
N ALA A 295 1.81 -6.41 9.77
CA ALA A 295 1.85 -6.76 11.19
C ALA A 295 2.69 -8.01 11.44
N SER A 296 2.58 -9.04 10.60
CA SER A 296 3.36 -10.28 10.67
C SER A 296 4.86 -10.05 10.40
N ALA A 297 5.19 -9.10 9.52
CA ALA A 297 6.57 -8.75 9.20
C ALA A 297 7.25 -7.93 10.31
N GLY A 298 6.56 -7.61 11.41
CA GLY A 298 7.13 -6.85 12.52
C GLY A 298 7.50 -5.41 12.15
N VAL A 299 6.77 -4.82 11.21
CA VAL A 299 6.97 -3.43 10.74
C VAL A 299 6.83 -2.41 11.88
N SER A 300 6.18 -2.79 12.96
CA SER A 300 6.19 -2.06 14.22
C SER A 300 7.52 -2.30 14.94
N GLY A 301 8.42 -1.35 14.94
CA GLY A 301 9.76 -1.40 15.55
C GLY A 301 9.79 -1.55 17.10
N GLY A 302 8.80 -2.19 17.70
CA GLY A 302 8.69 -2.46 19.12
C GLY A 302 8.03 -3.81 19.38
N SER A 303 8.68 -4.66 20.15
CA SER A 303 8.13 -5.88 20.72
C SER A 303 7.02 -5.54 21.73
N GLY A 304 5.78 -5.45 21.26
CA GLY A 304 4.67 -5.26 22.18
C GLY A 304 3.55 -4.40 21.61
N THR A 305 2.73 -4.96 20.72
CA THR A 305 1.32 -4.59 20.76
C THR A 305 0.81 -5.13 22.09
N SER A 306 0.51 -4.24 23.08
CA SER A 306 -0.28 -4.69 24.21
C SER A 306 -1.58 -5.23 23.61
N SER A 307 -1.96 -6.45 23.94
CA SER A 307 -3.19 -7.10 23.49
C SER A 307 -4.42 -6.20 23.65
N ASP A 308 -4.33 -5.25 24.57
CA ASP A 308 -5.40 -4.34 24.96
C ASP A 308 -5.61 -3.16 24.00
N GLU A 309 -4.62 -2.80 23.16
CA GLU A 309 -4.71 -1.66 22.22
C GLU A 309 -4.97 -2.11 20.78
N GLY A 310 -4.83 -3.41 20.50
CA GLY A 310 -5.21 -4.05 19.27
C GLY A 310 -4.73 -3.32 18.00
N PHE A 311 -5.64 -3.09 17.05
CA PHE A 311 -5.38 -2.39 15.80
C PHE A 311 -4.80 -0.97 16.02
N ALA A 312 -5.31 -0.22 16.99
CA ALA A 312 -4.79 1.12 17.29
C ALA A 312 -3.34 1.06 17.78
N GLY A 313 -3.02 0.10 18.66
CA GLY A 313 -1.66 -0.13 19.13
C GLY A 313 -0.69 -0.47 18.01
N PHE A 314 -1.11 -1.25 17.02
CA PHE A 314 -0.31 -1.56 15.84
C PHE A 314 0.04 -0.28 15.04
N PHE A 315 -0.92 0.61 14.78
CA PHE A 315 -0.67 1.89 14.09
C PHE A 315 0.25 2.80 14.89
N TRP A 316 0.03 2.93 16.19
CA TRP A 316 0.87 3.76 17.06
C TRP A 316 2.32 3.24 17.14
N ALA A 317 2.49 1.93 17.27
CA ALA A 317 3.81 1.30 17.25
C ALA A 317 4.52 1.47 15.90
N SER A 318 3.74 1.55 14.80
CA SER A 318 4.26 1.85 13.45
C SER A 318 4.53 3.35 13.23
N GLY A 319 4.31 4.20 14.24
CA GLY A 319 4.58 5.64 14.17
C GLY A 319 3.47 6.45 13.50
N PHE A 320 2.21 5.99 13.55
CA PHE A 320 1.06 6.70 12.96
C PHE A 320 -0.08 6.84 13.95
N THR A 321 -0.81 7.97 13.89
CA THR A 321 -2.13 8.08 14.49
C THR A 321 -3.16 7.39 13.58
N LEU A 322 -4.31 7.01 14.14
CA LEU A 322 -5.49 6.72 13.32
C LEU A 322 -6.09 8.02 12.78
N GLY A 323 -6.70 7.95 11.60
CA GLY A 323 -7.59 8.98 11.10
C GLY A 323 -8.98 8.87 11.73
N GLU A 324 -9.84 9.85 11.49
CA GLU A 324 -11.20 9.90 12.03
C GLU A 324 -12.18 10.45 11.00
N LEU A 325 -13.21 9.67 10.71
CA LEU A 325 -14.40 10.13 9.99
C LEU A 325 -15.43 10.58 11.01
N THR A 326 -15.88 11.82 10.92
CA THR A 326 -16.89 12.42 11.79
C THR A 326 -17.90 13.21 10.95
N PRO A 327 -19.07 13.57 11.48
CA PRO A 327 -20.05 14.39 10.76
C PRO A 327 -19.49 15.71 10.23
N ASP A 328 -18.50 16.28 10.91
CA ASP A 328 -17.99 17.62 10.58
C ASP A 328 -16.73 17.58 9.69
N LYS A 329 -15.98 16.48 9.71
CA LYS A 329 -14.65 16.43 9.05
C LYS A 329 -14.09 15.01 8.94
N VAL A 330 -13.18 14.86 7.98
CA VAL A 330 -12.29 13.71 7.85
C VAL A 330 -10.89 14.14 8.29
N LEU A 331 -10.40 13.56 9.39
CA LEU A 331 -9.03 13.77 9.88
C LEU A 331 -8.13 12.67 9.34
N PRO A 332 -7.01 12.99 8.67
CA PRO A 332 -6.16 11.98 8.06
C PRO A 332 -5.36 11.17 9.10
N VAL A 333 -4.85 10.03 8.66
CA VAL A 333 -3.77 9.30 9.32
C VAL A 333 -2.51 10.17 9.29
N LEU A 334 -1.91 10.45 10.44
CA LEU A 334 -0.74 11.32 10.55
C LEU A 334 0.46 10.54 11.09
N ARG A 335 1.65 10.86 10.60
CA ARG A 335 2.88 10.40 11.24
C ARG A 335 3.03 10.97 12.64
N ALA A 336 3.70 10.20 13.49
CA ALA A 336 4.16 10.68 14.79
C ALA A 336 4.94 12.00 14.61
N ASP A 337 4.62 12.99 15.41
CA ASP A 337 5.46 14.17 15.52
C ASP A 337 6.83 13.82 16.15
N ALA A 338 7.77 14.74 16.14
CA ALA A 338 9.14 14.50 16.63
C ALA A 338 9.22 14.04 18.10
N ARG A 339 8.13 14.18 18.87
CA ARG A 339 8.02 13.79 20.29
C ARG A 339 6.97 12.73 20.53
N GLY A 340 6.27 12.26 19.50
CA GLY A 340 5.15 11.31 19.63
C GLY A 340 3.92 11.86 20.37
N LEU A 341 3.83 13.20 20.52
CA LEU A 341 2.75 13.84 21.31
C LEU A 341 1.38 13.66 20.68
N ASN A 342 1.28 13.63 19.34
CA ASN A 342 0.03 13.37 18.65
C ASN A 342 -0.48 11.95 18.91
N ILE A 343 0.41 10.94 18.93
CA ILE A 343 0.06 9.56 19.27
C ILE A 343 -0.35 9.48 20.75
N ALA A 344 0.44 10.05 21.66
CA ALA A 344 0.13 10.04 23.09
C ALA A 344 -1.23 10.71 23.40
N ALA A 345 -1.54 11.82 22.71
CA ALA A 345 -2.83 12.50 22.84
C ALA A 345 -3.98 11.64 22.33
N GLN A 346 -3.83 10.98 21.18
CA GLN A 346 -4.85 10.08 20.62
C GLN A 346 -5.05 8.87 21.53
N ARG A 347 -3.96 8.24 22.01
CA ARG A 347 -3.99 7.10 22.93
C ARG A 347 -4.76 7.43 24.20
N LYS A 348 -4.45 8.55 24.85
CA LYS A 348 -5.17 9.03 26.04
C LYS A 348 -6.65 9.24 25.79
N ARG A 349 -7.05 9.68 24.60
CA ARG A 349 -8.44 9.93 24.24
C ARG A 349 -9.21 8.64 23.96
N LEU A 350 -8.61 7.69 23.24
CA LEU A 350 -9.26 6.44 22.86
C LEU A 350 -9.24 5.41 24.00
N PHE A 351 -8.22 5.45 24.87
CA PHE A 351 -8.03 4.53 25.99
C PHE A 351 -7.84 5.33 27.29
N PRO A 352 -8.88 5.98 27.82
CA PRO A 352 -8.80 6.71 29.07
C PRO A 352 -8.61 5.73 30.24
N GLY A 353 -7.44 5.72 30.86
CA GLY A 353 -7.09 4.84 31.98
C GLY A 353 -5.82 4.00 31.80
N THR A 354 -5.27 3.91 30.60
CA THR A 354 -3.93 3.34 30.43
C THR A 354 -2.91 4.34 30.96
N VAL A 355 -2.12 3.90 31.95
CA VAL A 355 -0.97 4.66 32.45
C VAL A 355 0.07 4.67 31.34
N VAL A 356 0.14 5.78 30.61
CA VAL A 356 1.26 6.02 29.70
C VAL A 356 2.42 6.39 30.62
N ASP A 357 3.41 5.51 30.77
CA ASP A 357 4.69 5.92 31.35
C ASP A 357 5.17 7.13 30.55
N ALA A 358 5.05 8.28 31.18
CA ALA A 358 5.57 9.52 30.63
C ALA A 358 7.09 9.31 30.53
N ALA A 359 7.55 9.10 29.29
CA ALA A 359 8.97 9.11 28.99
C ALA A 359 9.59 10.33 29.66
N ALA A 360 10.65 10.08 30.42
CA ALA A 360 11.42 10.95 31.27
C ALA A 360 11.29 12.46 30.93
N GLU A 361 11.00 13.25 31.94
CA GLU A 361 11.03 14.72 31.89
C GLU A 361 12.34 15.19 31.22
N VAL A 362 12.21 15.62 29.98
CA VAL A 362 13.29 16.30 29.28
C VAL A 362 13.26 17.77 29.73
N PRO A 363 14.40 18.34 30.21
CA PRO A 363 14.43 19.72 30.67
C PRO A 363 13.90 20.70 29.62
N GLU A 364 13.12 21.68 30.05
CA GLU A 364 12.62 22.79 29.21
C GLU A 364 13.79 23.50 28.51
N GLU A 365 14.03 23.17 27.25
CA GLU A 365 14.87 23.97 26.38
C GLU A 365 14.05 25.19 25.89
N LYS A 366 14.57 26.37 26.14
CA LYS A 366 14.00 27.64 25.68
C LYS A 366 13.66 27.60 24.18
N PRO A 367 12.58 28.25 23.73
CA PRO A 367 12.06 28.13 22.37
C PRO A 367 13.13 28.57 21.35
N ARG A 368 13.76 27.60 20.69
CA ARG A 368 14.54 27.83 19.49
C ARG A 368 13.59 28.29 18.38
N ARG A 369 14.00 29.39 17.70
CA ARG A 369 13.35 29.96 16.52
C ARG A 369 12.85 28.83 15.62
N ARG A 370 11.53 28.80 15.37
CA ARG A 370 10.81 27.80 14.55
C ARG A 370 11.60 27.51 13.25
N GLN A 371 12.28 26.37 13.19
CA GLN A 371 12.76 25.85 11.92
C GLN A 371 11.53 25.34 11.17
N LYS A 372 11.41 25.73 9.92
CA LYS A 372 10.32 25.29 9.04
C LYS A 372 10.30 23.76 8.97
N PRO A 373 9.12 23.11 9.03
CA PRO A 373 8.99 21.66 8.99
C PRO A 373 9.66 21.05 7.74
N ALA A 374 10.18 19.85 7.85
CA ALA A 374 10.91 19.17 6.76
C ALA A 374 10.08 19.00 5.47
N TRP A 375 8.74 18.89 5.58
CA TRP A 375 7.84 18.83 4.43
C TRP A 375 7.78 20.13 3.60
N GLU A 376 8.03 21.29 4.21
CA GLU A 376 8.19 22.55 3.47
C GLU A 376 9.48 22.61 2.61
N LYS A 377 10.47 21.75 2.93
CA LYS A 377 11.71 21.62 2.16
C LYS A 377 11.67 20.54 1.09
N ALA A 378 10.85 19.51 1.26
CA ALA A 378 10.80 18.36 0.35
C ALA A 378 9.93 18.59 -0.91
N ALA A 379 9.10 19.63 -0.93
CA ALA A 379 8.07 19.80 -1.94
C ALA A 379 8.51 20.47 -3.25
N THR A 380 9.70 21.08 -3.32
CA THR A 380 10.13 21.80 -4.52
C THR A 380 11.61 21.49 -4.81
N PRO A 381 11.95 20.91 -5.99
CA PRO A 381 13.32 20.65 -6.37
C PRO A 381 14.18 21.91 -6.34
N SER A 382 15.45 21.78 -5.97
CA SER A 382 16.37 22.93 -5.87
C SER A 382 16.83 23.42 -7.24
N VAL A 383 16.92 22.52 -8.22
CA VAL A 383 17.39 22.81 -9.58
C VAL A 383 16.20 22.85 -10.53
N ILE A 384 16.08 23.93 -11.30
CA ILE A 384 15.13 24.04 -12.40
C ILE A 384 15.81 23.50 -13.66
N PRO A 385 15.24 22.50 -14.36
CA PRO A 385 15.81 22.00 -15.60
C PRO A 385 15.78 23.06 -16.70
N GLU A 386 16.72 23.01 -17.63
CA GLU A 386 16.72 23.86 -18.80
C GLU A 386 15.61 23.44 -19.77
N THR A 387 14.88 24.42 -20.28
CA THR A 387 13.79 24.19 -21.22
C THR A 387 14.33 23.81 -22.60
N ASN A 388 13.82 22.72 -23.19
CA ASN A 388 14.16 22.31 -24.56
C ASN A 388 13.46 23.22 -25.57
N THR A 389 14.20 24.18 -26.10
CA THR A 389 13.68 25.13 -27.12
C THR A 389 13.48 24.47 -28.50
N LYS A 390 13.89 23.21 -28.69
CA LYS A 390 13.75 22.43 -29.92
C LYS A 390 12.61 21.41 -29.82
N ALA A 391 11.82 21.44 -28.75
CA ALA A 391 10.65 20.59 -28.60
C ALA A 391 9.58 20.93 -29.65
N ASP A 392 8.64 20.03 -29.84
CA ASP A 392 7.55 20.22 -30.80
C ASP A 392 6.71 21.46 -30.45
N PRO A 393 6.66 22.48 -31.34
CA PRO A 393 5.88 23.69 -31.09
C PRO A 393 4.37 23.48 -30.99
N GLU A 394 3.84 22.36 -31.52
CA GLU A 394 2.42 21.98 -31.43
C GLU A 394 2.11 21.20 -30.15
N GLY A 395 3.11 20.85 -29.36
CA GLY A 395 2.93 20.13 -28.10
C GLY A 395 2.23 21.00 -27.04
N ALA A 396 1.29 20.41 -26.29
CA ALA A 396 0.45 21.14 -25.32
C ALA A 396 1.21 21.78 -24.14
N LEU A 397 2.48 21.44 -23.94
CA LEU A 397 3.35 22.04 -22.91
C LEU A 397 4.31 23.10 -23.47
N TYR A 398 4.45 23.19 -24.82
CA TYR A 398 5.41 24.07 -25.44
C TYR A 398 5.09 25.54 -25.15
N GLY A 399 6.10 26.28 -24.67
CA GLY A 399 5.97 27.71 -24.38
C GLY A 399 5.17 28.07 -23.13
N HIS A 400 4.55 27.09 -22.46
CA HIS A 400 3.83 27.33 -21.21
C HIS A 400 4.78 27.55 -20.04
N ASN A 401 4.45 28.53 -19.17
CA ASN A 401 5.06 28.67 -17.84
C ASN A 401 4.29 27.83 -16.85
N VAL A 402 4.83 26.64 -16.53
CA VAL A 402 4.16 25.59 -15.76
C VAL A 402 4.55 25.63 -14.29
N THR A 403 3.57 25.61 -13.42
CA THR A 403 3.79 25.50 -11.96
C THR A 403 3.04 24.25 -11.45
N LEU A 404 3.70 23.45 -10.62
CA LEU A 404 3.10 22.27 -9.98
C LEU A 404 2.73 22.59 -8.53
N THR A 405 1.55 22.13 -8.08
CA THR A 405 1.06 22.23 -6.71
C THR A 405 0.32 20.95 -6.30
N GLY A 406 0.33 20.60 -5.02
CA GLY A 406 -0.25 19.33 -4.55
C GLY A 406 0.76 18.17 -4.55
N ASP A 407 0.25 16.96 -4.44
CA ASP A 407 1.02 15.71 -4.52
C ASP A 407 0.96 15.15 -5.94
N PHE A 408 2.01 14.48 -6.39
CA PHE A 408 2.13 13.93 -7.73
C PHE A 408 2.58 12.46 -7.70
N GLU A 409 2.42 11.78 -6.57
CA GLU A 409 2.71 10.36 -6.53
C GLU A 409 1.90 9.59 -7.61
N PRO A 410 2.52 8.58 -8.24
CA PRO A 410 3.79 7.96 -7.87
C PRO A 410 5.05 8.67 -8.40
N TYR A 411 4.91 9.82 -9.06
CA TYR A 411 6.00 10.49 -9.76
C TYR A 411 6.66 11.56 -8.87
N ASP A 412 8.00 11.62 -8.89
CA ASP A 412 8.74 12.69 -8.25
C ASP A 412 8.63 14.00 -9.03
N LYS A 413 8.46 15.13 -8.33
CA LYS A 413 8.33 16.44 -8.98
C LYS A 413 9.57 16.83 -9.80
N SER A 414 10.75 16.34 -9.45
CA SER A 414 11.97 16.63 -10.23
C SER A 414 11.94 15.92 -11.57
N MET A 415 11.43 14.68 -11.60
CA MET A 415 11.20 13.94 -12.84
C MET A 415 10.15 14.63 -13.71
N LEU A 416 8.99 15.01 -13.15
CA LEU A 416 7.96 15.73 -13.87
C LEU A 416 8.46 17.07 -14.43
N TRP A 417 9.27 17.80 -13.67
CA TRP A 417 9.89 19.04 -14.15
C TRP A 417 10.80 18.80 -15.36
N SER A 418 11.62 17.74 -15.31
CA SER A 418 12.49 17.38 -16.44
C SER A 418 11.66 17.02 -17.67
N SER A 419 10.62 16.19 -17.52
CA SER A 419 9.76 15.79 -18.64
C SER A 419 8.96 16.96 -19.24
N ILE A 420 8.52 17.92 -18.42
CA ILE A 420 7.87 19.15 -18.90
C ILE A 420 8.87 20.01 -19.67
N ALA A 421 10.09 20.19 -19.12
CA ALA A 421 11.13 20.98 -19.76
C ALA A 421 11.59 20.37 -21.10
N GLU A 422 11.69 19.05 -21.19
CA GLU A 422 11.97 18.31 -22.44
C GLU A 422 10.94 18.56 -23.53
N ARG A 423 9.66 18.80 -23.14
CA ARG A 423 8.56 19.13 -24.05
C ARG A 423 8.38 20.64 -24.25
N GLY A 424 9.38 21.45 -23.91
CA GLY A 424 9.40 22.91 -24.16
C GLY A 424 8.66 23.75 -23.14
N GLY A 425 8.19 23.18 -22.03
CA GLY A 425 7.60 23.93 -20.91
C GLY A 425 8.66 24.61 -20.03
N VAL A 426 8.35 25.79 -19.53
CA VAL A 426 9.21 26.58 -18.62
C VAL A 426 8.74 26.36 -17.18
N ILE A 427 9.61 25.85 -16.31
CA ILE A 427 9.24 25.54 -14.93
C ILE A 427 9.24 26.76 -14.03
N GLY A 428 8.11 26.99 -13.36
CA GLY A 428 7.94 28.02 -12.32
C GLY A 428 7.81 27.41 -10.93
N LYS A 429 8.64 27.86 -9.96
CA LYS A 429 8.51 27.39 -8.56
C LYS A 429 7.26 27.91 -7.87
N ASN A 430 6.76 29.06 -8.26
CA ASN A 430 5.60 29.74 -7.69
C ASN A 430 4.69 30.30 -8.78
N VAL A 431 3.41 30.48 -8.44
CA VAL A 431 2.45 31.14 -9.32
C VAL A 431 2.75 32.65 -9.36
N THR A 432 2.99 33.15 -10.54
CA THR A 432 3.33 34.55 -10.82
C THR A 432 2.50 35.08 -12.00
N LYS A 433 2.64 36.34 -12.33
CA LYS A 433 2.03 36.92 -13.53
C LYS A 433 2.50 36.30 -14.87
N LYS A 434 3.56 35.48 -14.83
CA LYS A 434 4.06 34.76 -16.02
C LYS A 434 3.49 33.34 -16.13
N THR A 435 2.86 32.81 -15.09
CA THR A 435 2.29 31.46 -15.08
C THR A 435 1.13 31.40 -16.06
N THR A 436 1.18 30.44 -16.97
CA THR A 436 0.13 30.18 -17.97
C THR A 436 -0.53 28.82 -17.76
N LEU A 437 0.12 27.92 -16.99
CA LEU A 437 -0.41 26.61 -16.67
C LEU A 437 -0.11 26.27 -15.20
N LEU A 438 -1.15 25.99 -14.42
CA LEU A 438 -1.03 25.42 -13.08
C LEU A 438 -1.54 24.00 -13.09
N VAL A 439 -0.69 23.06 -12.70
CA VAL A 439 -1.08 21.66 -12.53
C VAL A 439 -1.31 21.37 -11.06
N CYS A 440 -2.51 20.91 -10.75
CA CYS A 440 -2.97 20.58 -9.40
C CYS A 440 -2.97 19.06 -9.21
N GLY A 441 -2.05 18.56 -8.40
CA GLY A 441 -2.12 17.19 -7.88
C GLY A 441 -3.10 17.10 -6.70
N PRO A 442 -3.53 15.89 -6.31
CA PRO A 442 -4.39 15.67 -5.16
C PRO A 442 -3.82 16.36 -3.89
N TRP A 443 -4.65 17.08 -3.16
CA TRP A 443 -4.28 17.73 -1.91
C TRP A 443 -5.51 17.94 -1.02
N HIS A 444 -5.32 17.86 0.29
CA HIS A 444 -6.42 17.93 1.28
C HIS A 444 -7.13 19.28 1.38
N THR A 445 -6.53 20.34 0.86
CA THR A 445 -7.10 21.71 0.88
C THR A 445 -6.59 22.48 -0.31
N VAL A 446 -7.33 23.51 -0.73
CA VAL A 446 -6.87 24.44 -1.77
C VAL A 446 -5.51 25.00 -1.39
N THR A 447 -4.49 24.74 -2.20
CA THR A 447 -3.12 25.17 -1.91
C THR A 447 -2.97 26.69 -2.05
N SER A 448 -1.96 27.26 -1.40
CA SER A 448 -1.66 28.71 -1.56
C SER A 448 -1.35 29.10 -3.00
N LYS A 449 -0.80 28.16 -3.79
CA LYS A 449 -0.53 28.36 -5.23
C LYS A 449 -1.80 28.36 -6.04
N GLN A 450 -2.74 27.49 -5.72
CA GLN A 450 -4.04 27.41 -6.37
C GLN A 450 -4.86 28.69 -6.07
N LYS A 451 -4.99 29.09 -4.81
CA LYS A 451 -5.62 30.36 -4.43
C LYS A 451 -5.02 31.55 -5.18
N ARG A 452 -3.69 31.55 -5.31
CA ARG A 452 -2.99 32.62 -6.04
C ARG A 452 -3.30 32.61 -7.53
N ALA A 453 -3.47 31.44 -8.15
CA ALA A 453 -3.86 31.33 -9.56
C ALA A 453 -5.30 31.83 -9.75
N GLU A 454 -6.22 31.40 -8.89
CA GLU A 454 -7.61 31.85 -8.90
C GLU A 454 -7.72 33.40 -8.81
N GLU A 455 -6.99 34.03 -7.87
CA GLU A 455 -6.91 35.48 -7.75
C GLU A 455 -6.38 36.18 -9.03
N LEU A 456 -5.46 35.55 -9.73
CA LEU A 456 -4.88 36.10 -10.96
C LEU A 456 -5.83 35.92 -12.14
N ILE A 457 -6.56 34.80 -12.21
CA ILE A 457 -7.61 34.52 -13.19
C ILE A 457 -8.75 35.57 -13.03
N GLU A 458 -9.22 35.81 -11.79
CA GLU A 458 -10.22 36.84 -11.49
C GLU A 458 -9.77 38.26 -11.94
N LYS A 459 -8.46 38.51 -11.96
CA LYS A 459 -7.86 39.76 -12.45
C LYS A 459 -7.60 39.78 -13.96
N GLY A 460 -8.12 38.78 -14.68
CA GLY A 460 -8.05 38.68 -16.14
C GLY A 460 -6.76 38.06 -16.70
N GLN A 461 -5.98 37.37 -15.88
CA GLN A 461 -4.82 36.60 -16.37
C GLN A 461 -5.29 35.26 -16.94
N ASP A 462 -4.78 34.91 -18.12
CA ASP A 462 -5.04 33.61 -18.74
C ASP A 462 -4.12 32.54 -18.11
N ILE A 463 -4.68 31.74 -17.20
CA ILE A 463 -4.02 30.60 -16.56
C ILE A 463 -4.92 29.37 -16.72
N THR A 464 -4.44 28.39 -17.44
CA THR A 464 -5.11 27.09 -17.56
C THR A 464 -4.84 26.26 -16.29
N LEU A 465 -5.88 25.57 -15.79
CA LEU A 465 -5.75 24.64 -14.68
C LEU A 465 -5.82 23.21 -15.21
N TRP A 466 -4.81 22.41 -14.91
CA TRP A 466 -4.78 20.97 -15.20
C TRP A 466 -4.80 20.16 -13.91
N THR A 467 -5.36 18.96 -14.00
CA THR A 467 -5.17 17.91 -12.99
C THR A 467 -3.83 17.19 -13.18
N ALA A 468 -3.40 16.43 -12.18
CA ALA A 468 -2.22 15.55 -12.29
C ALA A 468 -2.38 14.55 -13.45
N ASP A 469 -3.58 13.99 -13.63
CA ASP A 469 -3.86 12.98 -14.66
C ASP A 469 -3.79 13.57 -16.08
N GLN A 470 -4.20 14.82 -16.25
CA GLN A 470 -4.02 15.53 -17.52
C GLN A 470 -2.54 15.71 -17.86
N LEU A 471 -1.72 16.05 -16.85
CA LEU A 471 -0.26 16.11 -17.02
C LEU A 471 0.32 14.74 -17.35
N TYR A 472 -0.10 13.68 -16.64
CA TYR A 472 0.42 12.33 -16.87
C TYR A 472 0.12 11.85 -18.28
N ARG A 473 -1.10 12.07 -18.78
CA ARG A 473 -1.46 11.78 -20.20
C ARG A 473 -0.56 12.51 -21.18
N GLU A 474 -0.37 13.79 -20.99
CA GLU A 474 0.49 14.59 -21.87
C GLU A 474 1.97 14.16 -21.82
N LEU A 475 2.41 13.64 -20.69
CA LEU A 475 3.76 13.11 -20.53
C LEU A 475 3.89 11.63 -20.98
N GLY A 476 2.80 10.96 -21.35
CA GLY A 476 2.79 9.51 -21.64
C GLY A 476 3.09 8.67 -20.42
N LEU A 477 2.69 9.14 -19.22
CA LEU A 477 2.88 8.48 -17.95
C LEU A 477 1.58 7.82 -17.43
N ASP A 478 0.50 7.97 -18.16
CA ASP A 478 -0.82 7.38 -17.92
C ASP A 478 -1.00 6.02 -18.60
N GLU A 479 -0.12 5.65 -19.53
CA GLU A 479 -0.08 4.28 -19.99
C GLU A 479 0.35 3.40 -18.79
N GLU A 480 -0.61 2.64 -18.24
CA GLU A 480 -0.25 1.49 -17.43
C GLU A 480 0.73 0.65 -18.24
N PRO A 481 1.93 0.35 -17.70
CA PRO A 481 2.77 -0.64 -18.35
C PRO A 481 1.91 -1.91 -18.45
N PRO A 482 1.86 -2.56 -19.61
CA PRO A 482 1.07 -3.78 -19.77
C PRO A 482 1.54 -4.75 -18.69
N PHE A 483 0.68 -4.92 -17.65
CA PHE A 483 0.70 -5.91 -16.57
C PHE A 483 1.89 -5.90 -15.60
#